data_bb1bc9eb51ad8e205aebf19833347eb6
#
_entry.id   bb1bc9eb51ad8e205aebf19833347eb6
#
_cell.length_a   1.000
_cell.length_b   1.000
_cell.length_c   1.000
_cell.angle_alpha   90.00
_cell.angle_beta   90.00
_cell.angle_gamma   90.00
#
_symmetry.space_group_name_H-M   'P 1'
#
loop_
_entity.id
_entity.type
_entity.pdbx_description
1 polymer ?
#
loop_
_entity_poly.entity_id
_entity_poly.type
_entity_poly.pdbx_seq_one_letter_code
_entity_poly.pdbx_strand_id
1 'polypeptide(L)'
;RLLGFEVIKRVRDFSLETAQELLEFIKDQEVDEIIQSDPNLSKGEVLRLYDFANENHLTFKYVADLLEVKVLRTEVSEIFGIPIVEVKKTTLEGWGKVFKRIFDIIGSGILILILSPLLIFTAIFIILDSHGPIFFSRRDDGSYVYRVGESGVPFKYFKFRSMIPNSDSMRYNELADRNLRGDGPMVKIKDDPRVTRFGHFIRRFSIDELPELFLVFVGRMSLVGPRPHLPEEVAKYENYHKKTLTIKPGITGLAQVSGRSDLLFEEEVKLDVYYIENWSMWLDFSILFKTPLAVLKPRQSE
;
A
#
# COMPACT_ATOMS: atom_id res chain seq x y z
N ARG A 1 -12.15 -29.39 -23.71
CA ARG A 1 -10.99 -28.46 -24.00
C ARG A 1 -11.25 -27.03 -23.51
N LEU A 2 -11.46 -26.84 -22.20
CA LEU A 2 -11.83 -25.52 -21.67
C LEU A 2 -10.64 -24.72 -21.14
N LEU A 3 -9.39 -25.20 -21.19
CA LEU A 3 -8.19 -24.48 -20.72
C LEU A 3 -6.90 -24.93 -21.45
N GLY A 4 -7.00 -25.52 -22.65
CA GLY A 4 -5.82 -26.00 -23.38
C GLY A 4 -5.27 -27.35 -22.91
N PHE A 5 -5.94 -28.04 -21.98
CA PHE A 5 -5.57 -29.35 -21.46
C PHE A 5 -6.52 -30.44 -21.96
N GLU A 6 -5.95 -31.62 -22.21
CA GLU A 6 -6.69 -32.85 -22.46
C GLU A 6 -6.35 -33.86 -21.35
N VAL A 7 -7.36 -34.26 -20.56
CA VAL A 7 -7.17 -35.25 -19.51
C VAL A 7 -7.20 -36.63 -20.14
N ILE A 8 -6.05 -37.29 -20.24
CA ILE A 8 -5.87 -38.60 -20.89
C ILE A 8 -6.03 -39.77 -19.89
N LYS A 9 -5.73 -39.58 -18.61
CA LYS A 9 -5.91 -40.58 -17.54
C LYS A 9 -6.25 -39.90 -16.20
N ARG A 10 -7.12 -40.53 -15.41
CA ARG A 10 -7.42 -40.14 -14.04
C ARG A 10 -7.12 -41.30 -13.10
N VAL A 11 -6.46 -40.99 -11.99
CA VAL A 11 -6.07 -41.93 -10.95
C VAL A 11 -6.66 -41.46 -9.62
N ARG A 12 -7.16 -42.34 -8.79
CA ARG A 12 -7.80 -41.99 -7.51
C ARG A 12 -6.87 -41.99 -6.35
N ASP A 13 -5.86 -42.86 -6.39
CA ASP A 13 -4.82 -42.98 -5.34
C ASP A 13 -3.45 -43.18 -5.98
N PHE A 14 -2.39 -42.96 -5.22
CA PHE A 14 -1.02 -43.13 -5.66
C PHE A 14 -0.34 -44.24 -4.83
N SER A 15 -0.64 -45.48 -5.16
CA SER A 15 0.03 -46.68 -4.60
C SER A 15 1.20 -47.12 -5.46
N LEU A 16 2.02 -48.07 -4.97
CA LEU A 16 3.12 -48.64 -5.75
C LEU A 16 2.64 -49.30 -7.05
N GLU A 17 1.48 -50.00 -7.02
CA GLU A 17 0.87 -50.59 -8.21
C GLU A 17 0.46 -49.53 -9.21
N THR A 18 -0.20 -48.49 -8.74
CA THR A 18 -0.63 -47.36 -9.58
C THR A 18 0.56 -46.62 -10.18
N ALA A 19 1.68 -46.47 -9.45
CA ALA A 19 2.90 -45.87 -9.98
C ALA A 19 3.49 -46.70 -11.13
N GLN A 20 3.48 -48.04 -11.04
CA GLN A 20 3.95 -48.91 -12.12
C GLN A 20 3.04 -48.82 -13.36
N GLU A 21 1.72 -48.84 -13.18
CA GLU A 21 0.75 -48.64 -14.27
C GLU A 21 0.94 -47.25 -14.94
N LEU A 22 1.20 -46.22 -14.18
CA LEU A 22 1.48 -44.88 -14.71
C LEU A 22 2.80 -44.84 -15.48
N LEU A 23 3.84 -45.54 -15.04
CA LEU A 23 5.10 -45.64 -15.77
C LEU A 23 4.93 -46.29 -17.13
N GLU A 24 4.14 -47.39 -17.22
CA GLU A 24 3.82 -48.05 -18.50
C GLU A 24 3.01 -47.10 -19.39
N PHE A 25 1.99 -46.47 -18.83
CA PHE A 25 1.15 -45.52 -19.56
C PHE A 25 1.92 -44.33 -20.13
N ILE A 26 2.85 -43.76 -19.37
CA ILE A 26 3.71 -42.61 -19.78
C ILE A 26 4.64 -43.04 -20.94
N LYS A 27 5.08 -44.28 -20.99
CA LYS A 27 5.93 -44.78 -22.08
C LYS A 27 5.18 -44.94 -23.41
N ASP A 28 3.87 -45.26 -23.32
CA ASP A 28 3.03 -45.49 -24.50
C ASP A 28 2.29 -44.25 -25.00
N GLN A 29 2.15 -43.25 -24.16
CA GLN A 29 1.42 -42.01 -24.45
C GLN A 29 2.30 -40.80 -24.11
N GLU A 30 2.20 -39.75 -24.94
CA GLU A 30 2.82 -38.46 -24.62
C GLU A 30 2.07 -37.80 -23.46
N VAL A 31 2.70 -37.75 -22.28
CA VAL A 31 2.18 -37.12 -21.08
C VAL A 31 3.08 -35.96 -20.74
N ASP A 32 2.53 -34.74 -20.65
CA ASP A 32 3.29 -33.53 -20.33
C ASP A 32 3.26 -33.23 -18.83
N GLU A 33 2.11 -33.49 -18.19
CA GLU A 33 1.86 -32.97 -16.85
C GLU A 33 1.09 -33.98 -15.96
N ILE A 34 1.41 -33.94 -14.68
CA ILE A 34 0.60 -34.56 -13.61
C ILE A 34 -0.04 -33.45 -12.78
N ILE A 35 -1.37 -33.48 -12.65
CA ILE A 35 -2.13 -32.52 -11.86
C ILE A 35 -2.77 -33.25 -10.67
N GLN A 36 -2.31 -32.93 -9.48
CA GLN A 36 -2.93 -33.39 -8.23
C GLN A 36 -4.10 -32.44 -7.91
N SER A 37 -5.34 -32.99 -7.84
CA SER A 37 -6.56 -32.21 -7.69
C SER A 37 -7.31 -32.42 -6.36
N ASP A 38 -6.85 -33.33 -5.49
CA ASP A 38 -7.47 -33.56 -4.19
C ASP A 38 -6.78 -32.75 -3.08
N PRO A 39 -7.42 -31.69 -2.54
CA PRO A 39 -6.83 -30.86 -1.51
C PRO A 39 -6.59 -31.59 -0.17
N ASN A 40 -7.16 -32.82 0.01
CA ASN A 40 -7.05 -33.57 1.25
C ASN A 40 -5.90 -34.60 1.24
N LEU A 41 -5.14 -34.70 0.14
CA LEU A 41 -3.99 -35.57 0.11
C LEU A 41 -2.95 -35.21 1.18
N SER A 42 -2.40 -36.21 1.85
CA SER A 42 -1.35 -35.96 2.84
C SER A 42 -0.09 -35.40 2.18
N LYS A 43 0.67 -34.57 2.91
CA LYS A 43 1.94 -34.00 2.43
C LYS A 43 2.92 -35.06 1.94
N GLY A 44 2.93 -36.24 2.58
CA GLY A 44 3.80 -37.33 2.17
C GLY A 44 3.39 -37.95 0.82
N GLU A 45 2.12 -37.97 0.50
CA GLU A 45 1.62 -38.45 -0.80
C GLU A 45 1.88 -37.44 -1.91
N VAL A 46 1.70 -36.15 -1.62
CA VAL A 46 2.03 -35.06 -2.56
C VAL A 46 3.53 -35.07 -2.89
N LEU A 47 4.41 -35.25 -1.90
CA LEU A 47 5.86 -35.40 -2.14
C LEU A 47 6.20 -36.59 -3.01
N ARG A 48 5.59 -37.75 -2.77
CA ARG A 48 5.82 -38.95 -3.61
C ARG A 48 5.37 -38.74 -5.06
N LEU A 49 4.24 -38.03 -5.26
CA LEU A 49 3.79 -37.66 -6.61
C LEU A 49 4.75 -36.68 -7.29
N TYR A 50 5.25 -35.71 -6.52
CA TYR A 50 6.28 -34.76 -7.00
C TYR A 50 7.55 -35.48 -7.42
N ASP A 51 8.10 -36.38 -6.56
CA ASP A 51 9.29 -37.14 -6.85
C ASP A 51 9.10 -38.01 -8.11
N PHE A 52 7.96 -38.69 -8.21
CA PHE A 52 7.59 -39.49 -9.38
C PHE A 52 7.54 -38.63 -10.67
N ALA A 53 6.90 -37.47 -10.61
CA ALA A 53 6.84 -36.55 -11.76
C ALA A 53 8.23 -36.07 -12.17
N ASN A 54 9.08 -35.72 -11.21
CA ASN A 54 10.42 -35.23 -11.44
C ASN A 54 11.35 -36.31 -12.03
N GLU A 55 11.27 -37.54 -11.53
CA GLU A 55 12.00 -38.71 -12.06
C GLU A 55 11.61 -39.03 -13.51
N ASN A 56 10.37 -38.75 -13.90
CA ASN A 56 9.85 -39.01 -15.24
C ASN A 56 9.80 -37.75 -16.14
N HIS A 57 10.44 -36.65 -15.71
CA HIS A 57 10.52 -35.38 -16.44
C HIS A 57 9.17 -34.75 -16.78
N LEU A 58 8.15 -34.96 -15.93
CA LEU A 58 6.80 -34.40 -16.09
C LEU A 58 6.66 -33.11 -15.27
N THR A 59 5.88 -32.18 -15.80
CA THR A 59 5.50 -31.00 -15.03
C THR A 59 4.49 -31.41 -13.94
N PHE A 60 4.83 -31.11 -12.67
CA PHE A 60 3.94 -31.36 -11.53
C PHE A 60 3.14 -30.09 -11.16
N LYS A 61 1.84 -30.23 -11.08
CA LYS A 61 0.92 -29.20 -10.58
C LYS A 61 0.06 -29.77 -9.47
N TYR A 62 -0.25 -28.97 -8.45
CA TYR A 62 -1.14 -29.41 -7.38
C TYR A 62 -2.11 -28.30 -6.99
N VAL A 63 -3.27 -28.69 -6.47
CA VAL A 63 -4.24 -27.76 -5.92
C VAL A 63 -3.73 -27.32 -4.55
N ALA A 64 -3.28 -26.07 -4.47
CA ALA A 64 -2.83 -25.49 -3.22
C ALA A 64 -4.01 -25.26 -2.25
N ASP A 65 -3.80 -25.49 -0.95
CA ASP A 65 -4.74 -25.07 0.07
C ASP A 65 -4.88 -23.53 0.07
N LEU A 66 -6.06 -23.03 0.46
CA LEU A 66 -6.34 -21.59 0.56
C LEU A 66 -5.32 -20.84 1.43
N LEU A 67 -4.68 -21.50 2.38
CA LEU A 67 -3.57 -20.93 3.17
C LEU A 67 -2.31 -20.78 2.34
N GLU A 68 -1.97 -21.73 1.45
CA GLU A 68 -0.80 -21.65 0.57
C GLU A 68 -0.99 -20.59 -0.52
N VAL A 69 -2.20 -20.44 -1.06
CA VAL A 69 -2.53 -19.43 -2.09
C VAL A 69 -2.52 -18.00 -1.53
N LYS A 70 -2.89 -17.82 -0.25
CA LYS A 70 -2.80 -16.50 0.42
C LYS A 70 -1.38 -16.09 0.77
N VAL A 71 -0.45 -17.03 0.75
CA VAL A 71 0.96 -16.81 1.09
C VAL A 71 1.77 -16.60 -0.21
N LEU A 72 1.58 -15.46 -0.85
CA LEU A 72 2.18 -15.12 -2.15
C LEU A 72 3.71 -14.91 -2.11
N ARG A 73 4.35 -14.92 -0.91
CA ARG A 73 5.80 -14.70 -0.77
C ARG A 73 6.35 -15.53 0.37
N THR A 74 6.90 -16.68 0.01
CA THR A 74 7.64 -17.54 0.93
C THR A 74 9.12 -17.55 0.57
N GLU A 75 9.99 -17.41 1.55
CA GLU A 75 11.38 -17.84 1.45
C GLU A 75 11.53 -19.14 2.22
N VAL A 76 12.14 -20.13 1.57
CA VAL A 76 12.49 -21.39 2.23
C VAL A 76 13.91 -21.24 2.75
N SER A 77 14.08 -21.26 4.07
CA SER A 77 15.35 -21.31 4.74
C SER A 77 15.52 -22.65 5.44
N GLU A 78 16.76 -23.07 5.67
CA GLU A 78 17.07 -24.30 6.38
C GLU A 78 17.71 -23.97 7.72
N ILE A 79 17.13 -24.47 8.82
CA ILE A 79 17.70 -24.37 10.15
C ILE A 79 17.90 -25.79 10.69
N PHE A 80 19.14 -26.18 10.90
CA PHE A 80 19.52 -27.54 11.38
C PHE A 80 18.95 -28.69 10.53
N GLY A 81 18.92 -28.55 9.20
CA GLY A 81 18.37 -29.57 8.30
C GLY A 81 16.84 -29.61 8.21
N ILE A 82 16.16 -28.67 8.88
CA ILE A 82 14.70 -28.56 8.83
C ILE A 82 14.34 -27.38 7.91
N PRO A 83 13.60 -27.60 6.82
CA PRO A 83 13.11 -26.51 5.97
C PRO A 83 12.08 -25.68 6.73
N ILE A 84 12.36 -24.40 6.86
CA ILE A 84 11.44 -23.41 7.44
C ILE A 84 10.95 -22.51 6.33
N VAL A 85 9.63 -22.40 6.22
CA VAL A 85 8.97 -21.47 5.29
C VAL A 85 8.71 -20.18 6.03
N GLU A 86 9.44 -19.13 5.69
CA GLU A 86 9.19 -17.78 6.17
C GLU A 86 8.17 -17.09 5.25
N VAL A 87 7.07 -16.65 5.84
CA VAL A 87 6.05 -15.89 5.15
C VAL A 87 6.41 -14.41 5.27
N LYS A 88 6.90 -13.81 4.20
CA LYS A 88 7.20 -12.37 4.19
C LYS A 88 5.92 -11.54 4.05
N LYS A 89 5.76 -10.57 4.92
CA LYS A 89 4.62 -9.64 4.90
C LYS A 89 4.63 -8.72 3.68
N THR A 90 5.82 -8.31 3.22
CA THR A 90 6.01 -7.39 2.08
C THR A 90 7.47 -7.42 1.59
N THR A 91 7.72 -7.02 0.32
CA THR A 91 9.10 -6.80 -0.21
C THR A 91 9.82 -5.65 0.48
N LEU A 92 9.10 -4.82 1.25
CA LEU A 92 9.66 -3.74 2.06
C LEU A 92 10.29 -4.22 3.38
N GLU A 93 10.49 -5.53 3.57
CA GLU A 93 11.25 -6.08 4.69
C GLU A 93 12.72 -6.33 4.30
N GLY A 94 13.59 -6.35 5.29
CA GLY A 94 15.02 -6.57 5.09
C GLY A 94 15.71 -5.46 4.29
N TRP A 95 16.47 -5.81 3.28
CA TRP A 95 17.23 -4.87 2.44
C TRP A 95 16.34 -3.90 1.66
N GLY A 96 15.13 -4.30 1.29
CA GLY A 96 14.16 -3.39 0.64
C GLY A 96 13.86 -2.17 1.48
N LYS A 97 13.66 -2.35 2.80
CA LYS A 97 13.43 -1.26 3.75
C LYS A 97 14.64 -0.32 3.86
N VAL A 98 15.85 -0.87 3.81
CA VAL A 98 17.09 -0.09 3.88
C VAL A 98 17.25 0.77 2.62
N PHE A 99 17.12 0.18 1.42
CA PHE A 99 17.20 0.90 0.15
C PHE A 99 16.11 1.99 0.04
N LYS A 100 14.89 1.66 0.43
CA LYS A 100 13.78 2.61 0.48
C LYS A 100 14.11 3.79 1.39
N ARG A 101 14.70 3.53 2.57
CA ARG A 101 15.07 4.59 3.52
C ARG A 101 16.17 5.50 2.98
N ILE A 102 17.19 4.95 2.35
CA ILE A 102 18.26 5.75 1.70
C ILE A 102 17.66 6.62 0.61
N PHE A 103 16.81 6.06 -0.23
CA PHE A 103 16.10 6.78 -1.28
C PHE A 103 15.24 7.92 -0.72
N ASP A 104 14.50 7.67 0.36
CA ASP A 104 13.67 8.67 1.02
C ASP A 104 14.52 9.83 1.59
N ILE A 105 15.66 9.54 2.23
CA ILE A 105 16.55 10.57 2.78
C ILE A 105 17.13 11.44 1.67
N ILE A 106 17.72 10.81 0.65
CA ILE A 106 18.37 11.54 -0.44
C ILE A 106 17.34 12.33 -1.23
N GLY A 107 16.23 11.68 -1.62
CA GLY A 107 15.17 12.32 -2.39
C GLY A 107 14.50 13.48 -1.66
N SER A 108 14.13 13.28 -0.39
CA SER A 108 13.55 14.38 0.42
C SER A 108 14.55 15.52 0.66
N GLY A 109 15.82 15.22 0.91
CA GLY A 109 16.86 16.23 1.08
C GLY A 109 17.04 17.08 -0.18
N ILE A 110 17.13 16.45 -1.35
CA ILE A 110 17.21 17.15 -2.64
C ILE A 110 15.96 18.00 -2.89
N LEU A 111 14.76 17.44 -2.65
CA LEU A 111 13.50 18.15 -2.85
C LEU A 111 13.37 19.36 -1.88
N ILE A 112 13.77 19.22 -0.62
CA ILE A 112 13.79 20.35 0.33
C ILE A 112 14.68 21.47 -0.18
N LEU A 113 15.89 21.16 -0.68
CA LEU A 113 16.82 22.17 -1.21
C LEU A 113 16.23 22.86 -2.46
N ILE A 114 15.75 22.09 -3.43
CA ILE A 114 15.18 22.62 -4.67
C ILE A 114 13.93 23.46 -4.41
N LEU A 115 13.03 22.99 -3.51
CA LEU A 115 11.77 23.65 -3.21
C LEU A 115 11.88 24.70 -2.09
N SER A 116 13.05 24.90 -1.51
CA SER A 116 13.24 25.87 -0.42
C SER A 116 12.80 27.31 -0.78
N PRO A 117 13.03 27.84 -2.00
CA PRO A 117 12.50 29.17 -2.35
C PRO A 117 10.96 29.19 -2.32
N LEU A 118 10.31 28.14 -2.84
CA LEU A 118 8.86 28.01 -2.84
C LEU A 118 8.31 27.88 -1.41
N LEU A 119 8.97 27.12 -0.55
CA LEU A 119 8.59 26.98 0.86
C LEU A 119 8.64 28.30 1.60
N ILE A 120 9.72 29.09 1.41
CA ILE A 120 9.89 30.42 2.02
C ILE A 120 8.82 31.38 1.50
N PHE A 121 8.61 31.43 0.18
CA PHE A 121 7.60 32.26 -0.45
C PHE A 121 6.19 31.93 0.09
N THR A 122 5.84 30.64 0.13
CA THR A 122 4.56 30.18 0.69
C THR A 122 4.38 30.59 2.14
N ALA A 123 5.43 30.47 2.98
CA ALA A 123 5.41 30.88 4.38
C ALA A 123 5.09 32.37 4.54
N ILE A 124 5.73 33.23 3.72
CA ILE A 124 5.50 34.67 3.72
C ILE A 124 4.04 34.99 3.35
N PHE A 125 3.54 34.39 2.27
CA PHE A 125 2.17 34.63 1.81
C PHE A 125 1.11 34.14 2.80
N ILE A 126 1.35 33.05 3.53
CA ILE A 126 0.43 32.60 4.60
C ILE A 126 0.28 33.65 5.70
N ILE A 127 1.39 34.30 6.10
CA ILE A 127 1.38 35.35 7.13
C ILE A 127 0.63 36.60 6.62
N LEU A 128 0.81 36.95 5.34
CA LEU A 128 0.14 38.09 4.72
C LEU A 128 -1.36 37.86 4.50
N ASP A 129 -1.78 36.61 4.19
CA ASP A 129 -3.16 36.24 3.93
C ASP A 129 -4.01 36.18 5.21
N SER A 130 -3.44 35.69 6.32
CA SER A 130 -4.16 35.59 7.59
C SER A 130 -3.22 35.58 8.81
N HIS A 131 -3.63 36.22 9.92
CA HIS A 131 -2.87 36.20 11.15
C HIS A 131 -2.82 34.80 11.77
N GLY A 132 -1.64 34.41 12.30
CA GLY A 132 -1.47 33.14 13.01
C GLY A 132 -0.22 32.36 12.58
N PRO A 133 -0.05 31.11 13.04
CA PRO A 133 1.13 30.30 12.76
C PRO A 133 1.21 29.90 11.27
N ILE A 134 2.44 29.76 10.76
CA ILE A 134 2.67 29.33 9.37
C ILE A 134 2.22 27.88 9.16
N PHE A 135 2.45 27.03 10.16
CA PHE A 135 2.14 25.60 10.07
C PHE A 135 0.87 25.27 10.86
N PHE A 136 0.06 24.40 10.28
CA PHE A 136 -0.97 23.68 11.00
C PHE A 136 -0.33 22.45 11.66
N SER A 137 -0.06 22.55 12.95
CA SER A 137 0.58 21.51 13.78
C SER A 137 -0.13 21.30 15.11
N ARG A 138 -1.09 22.18 15.45
CA ARG A 138 -1.90 22.11 16.67
C ARG A 138 -3.36 22.29 16.33
N ARG A 139 -4.21 21.63 17.10
CA ARG A 139 -5.66 21.78 17.09
C ARG A 139 -6.09 23.02 17.90
N ASP A 140 -7.37 23.36 17.86
CA ASP A 140 -7.96 24.51 18.56
C ASP A 140 -7.79 24.43 20.09
N ASP A 141 -7.71 23.21 20.64
CA ASP A 141 -7.47 22.93 22.05
C ASP A 141 -5.98 23.01 22.47
N GLY A 142 -5.09 23.36 21.53
CA GLY A 142 -3.65 23.41 21.74
C GLY A 142 -2.93 22.06 21.64
N SER A 143 -3.64 20.95 21.50
CA SER A 143 -3.04 19.63 21.30
C SER A 143 -2.33 19.51 19.95
N TYR A 144 -1.31 18.66 19.86
CA TYR A 144 -0.64 18.42 18.60
C TYR A 144 -1.54 17.63 17.62
N VAL A 145 -1.42 17.95 16.35
CA VAL A 145 -2.01 17.14 15.28
C VAL A 145 -1.20 15.86 15.12
N TYR A 146 -1.87 14.72 15.18
CA TYR A 146 -1.28 13.41 14.96
C TYR A 146 -1.83 12.78 13.69
N ARG A 147 -0.97 11.99 13.03
CA ARG A 147 -1.34 11.03 11.99
C ARG A 147 -0.84 9.65 12.41
N VAL A 148 -1.47 8.61 11.86
CA VAL A 148 -1.06 7.23 12.12
C VAL A 148 0.00 6.81 11.11
N GLY A 149 1.09 6.27 11.62
CA GLY A 149 2.25 5.82 10.84
C GLY A 149 2.38 4.31 10.77
N GLU A 150 3.61 3.86 10.48
CA GLU A 150 3.99 2.44 10.41
C GLU A 150 3.59 1.72 11.71
N SER A 151 3.02 0.53 11.56
CA SER A 151 2.53 -0.33 12.65
C SER A 151 1.44 0.31 13.52
N GLY A 152 0.71 1.30 12.99
CA GLY A 152 -0.34 1.98 13.74
C GLY A 152 0.17 2.99 14.77
N VAL A 153 1.46 3.32 14.79
CA VAL A 153 2.05 4.23 15.77
C VAL A 153 1.78 5.68 15.37
N PRO A 154 1.11 6.49 16.22
CA PRO A 154 0.87 7.90 15.92
C PRO A 154 2.18 8.71 15.92
N PHE A 155 2.28 9.68 15.02
CA PHE A 155 3.38 10.64 14.98
C PHE A 155 2.87 12.07 14.86
N LYS A 156 3.65 13.05 15.35
CA LYS A 156 3.33 14.47 15.21
C LYS A 156 3.42 14.88 13.76
N TYR A 157 2.34 15.47 13.28
CA TYR A 157 2.16 15.87 11.90
C TYR A 157 2.07 17.38 11.78
N PHE A 158 2.57 17.93 10.69
CA PHE A 158 2.40 19.34 10.36
C PHE A 158 2.39 19.55 8.85
N LYS A 159 1.69 20.58 8.42
CA LYS A 159 1.65 21.08 7.05
C LYS A 159 1.50 22.60 7.04
N PHE A 160 1.59 23.24 5.90
CA PHE A 160 1.25 24.66 5.82
C PHE A 160 -0.23 24.88 6.18
N ARG A 161 -0.45 25.99 6.89
CA ARG A 161 -1.80 26.43 7.21
C ARG A 161 -2.50 26.92 5.94
N SER A 162 -3.63 26.34 5.59
CA SER A 162 -4.47 26.70 4.47
C SER A 162 -5.88 27.16 4.90
N MET A 163 -6.13 27.18 6.21
CA MET A 163 -7.41 27.52 6.81
C MET A 163 -7.23 28.64 7.85
N ILE A 164 -8.33 29.31 8.17
CA ILE A 164 -8.37 30.30 9.26
C ILE A 164 -8.03 29.62 10.59
N PRO A 165 -7.31 30.31 11.51
CA PRO A 165 -7.00 29.73 12.81
C PRO A 165 -8.26 29.39 13.61
N ASN A 166 -8.14 28.44 14.53
CA ASN A 166 -9.20 28.01 15.44
C ASN A 166 -10.51 27.60 14.74
N SER A 167 -10.40 26.85 13.66
CA SER A 167 -11.55 26.41 12.86
C SER A 167 -11.62 24.87 12.69
N ASP A 168 -10.73 24.12 13.33
CA ASP A 168 -10.69 22.66 13.18
C ASP A 168 -11.93 21.99 13.75
N SER A 169 -12.44 22.49 14.89
CA SER A 169 -13.66 22.01 15.54
C SER A 169 -14.92 22.15 14.69
N MET A 170 -15.01 23.15 13.80
CA MET A 170 -16.14 23.35 12.89
C MET A 170 -16.36 22.12 11.97
N ARG A 171 -15.32 21.34 11.71
CA ARG A 171 -15.38 20.14 10.85
C ARG A 171 -16.40 19.12 11.33
N TYR A 172 -16.49 18.94 12.64
CA TYR A 172 -17.33 17.92 13.27
C TYR A 172 -18.66 18.46 13.80
N ASN A 173 -18.82 19.78 13.85
CA ASN A 173 -19.99 20.47 14.36
C ASN A 173 -20.81 21.13 13.23
N GLU A 174 -20.48 22.37 12.91
CA GLU A 174 -21.26 23.21 11.99
C GLU A 174 -21.22 22.71 10.52
N LEU A 175 -20.16 22.02 10.12
CA LEU A 175 -19.94 21.55 8.76
C LEU A 175 -20.12 20.05 8.57
N ALA A 176 -20.56 19.33 9.60
CA ALA A 176 -20.72 17.87 9.54
C ALA A 176 -21.67 17.42 8.43
N ASP A 177 -22.76 18.14 8.21
CA ASP A 177 -23.77 17.84 7.20
C ASP A 177 -23.30 18.11 5.75
N ARG A 178 -22.17 18.79 5.58
CA ARG A 178 -21.55 19.06 4.25
C ARG A 178 -20.50 18.03 3.86
N ASN A 179 -20.43 16.91 4.56
CA ASN A 179 -19.47 15.86 4.25
C ASN A 179 -19.82 15.18 2.93
N LEU A 180 -18.92 15.26 1.95
CA LEU A 180 -19.04 14.58 0.66
C LEU A 180 -18.72 13.09 0.71
N ARG A 181 -17.98 12.62 1.73
CA ARG A 181 -17.57 11.25 1.89
C ARG A 181 -18.43 10.53 2.93
N GLY A 182 -19.50 9.90 2.43
CA GLY A 182 -20.31 8.95 3.21
C GLY A 182 -19.84 7.50 3.11
N ASP A 183 -18.80 7.26 2.30
CA ASP A 183 -18.29 5.93 1.92
C ASP A 183 -17.20 5.37 2.84
N GLY A 184 -16.77 6.13 3.87
CA GLY A 184 -15.66 5.71 4.73
C GLY A 184 -15.44 6.61 5.94
N PRO A 185 -14.34 6.40 6.67
CA PRO A 185 -14.04 7.12 7.91
C PRO A 185 -13.61 8.59 7.68
N MET A 186 -13.27 8.96 6.46
CA MET A 186 -12.75 10.29 6.12
C MET A 186 -13.87 11.32 5.97
N VAL A 187 -13.56 12.57 6.37
CA VAL A 187 -14.48 13.70 6.23
C VAL A 187 -13.92 14.69 5.21
N LYS A 188 -14.69 14.99 4.17
CA LYS A 188 -14.38 16.00 3.15
C LYS A 188 -15.56 16.97 3.02
N ILE A 189 -15.31 18.26 3.22
CA ILE A 189 -16.32 19.29 3.16
C ILE A 189 -16.22 20.01 1.81
N LYS A 190 -17.35 20.11 1.11
CA LYS A 190 -17.44 20.84 -0.15
C LYS A 190 -17.46 22.35 0.14
N ASP A 191 -16.74 23.12 -0.69
CA ASP A 191 -16.67 24.58 -0.58
C ASP A 191 -16.42 25.01 0.88
N ASP A 192 -15.34 24.47 1.48
CA ASP A 192 -15.04 24.62 2.89
C ASP A 192 -14.77 26.10 3.24
N PRO A 193 -15.68 26.78 4.00
CA PRO A 193 -15.56 28.22 4.28
C PRO A 193 -14.36 28.56 5.17
N ARG A 194 -13.69 27.57 5.76
CA ARG A 194 -12.49 27.77 6.58
C ARG A 194 -11.26 28.04 5.75
N VAL A 195 -11.27 27.68 4.45
CA VAL A 195 -10.10 27.82 3.58
C VAL A 195 -9.90 29.29 3.23
N THR A 196 -8.67 29.79 3.44
CA THR A 196 -8.32 31.17 3.10
C THR A 196 -8.15 31.34 1.58
N ARG A 197 -8.08 32.60 1.09
CA ARG A 197 -7.89 32.85 -0.35
C ARG A 197 -6.62 32.23 -0.88
N PHE A 198 -5.51 32.44 -0.19
CA PHE A 198 -4.23 31.82 -0.53
C PHE A 198 -4.25 30.31 -0.23
N GLY A 199 -4.99 29.91 0.80
CA GLY A 199 -5.26 28.53 1.15
C GLY A 199 -5.84 27.68 -0.02
N HIS A 200 -6.80 28.22 -0.77
CA HIS A 200 -7.32 27.57 -1.97
C HIS A 200 -6.22 27.32 -3.01
N PHE A 201 -5.36 28.32 -3.24
CA PHE A 201 -4.26 28.16 -4.18
C PHE A 201 -3.28 27.05 -3.75
N ILE A 202 -2.79 27.09 -2.49
CA ILE A 202 -1.81 26.09 -2.04
C ILE A 202 -2.38 24.69 -1.93
N ARG A 203 -3.67 24.53 -1.61
CA ARG A 203 -4.37 23.23 -1.61
C ARG A 203 -4.54 22.68 -3.00
N ARG A 204 -4.96 23.52 -3.97
CA ARG A 204 -5.11 23.11 -5.36
C ARG A 204 -3.86 22.45 -5.92
N PHE A 205 -2.67 22.99 -5.59
CA PHE A 205 -1.39 22.47 -6.05
C PHE A 205 -0.69 21.58 -5.02
N SER A 206 -1.36 21.20 -3.93
CA SER A 206 -0.81 20.41 -2.82
C SER A 206 0.49 21.02 -2.23
N ILE A 207 0.69 22.32 -2.36
CA ILE A 207 1.83 23.04 -1.79
C ILE A 207 1.75 23.01 -0.25
N ASP A 208 0.54 22.95 0.29
CA ASP A 208 0.31 22.86 1.74
C ASP A 208 0.90 21.58 2.35
N GLU A 209 1.10 20.52 1.59
CA GLU A 209 1.68 19.25 2.03
C GLU A 209 3.21 19.19 1.87
N LEU A 210 3.86 20.17 1.18
CA LEU A 210 5.31 20.16 0.98
C LEU A 210 6.16 20.13 2.27
N PRO A 211 5.76 20.72 3.41
CA PRO A 211 6.50 20.58 4.68
C PRO A 211 6.61 19.14 5.18
N GLU A 212 5.76 18.22 4.71
CA GLU A 212 5.86 16.80 5.03
C GLU A 212 7.19 16.17 4.56
N LEU A 213 7.89 16.80 3.59
CA LEU A 213 9.26 16.40 3.20
C LEU A 213 10.22 16.35 4.39
N PHE A 214 10.04 17.22 5.39
CA PHE A 214 10.82 17.15 6.62
C PHE A 214 10.47 15.92 7.46
N LEU A 215 9.19 15.48 7.45
CA LEU A 215 8.77 14.24 8.11
C LEU A 215 9.34 12.99 7.41
N VAL A 216 9.50 13.05 6.08
CA VAL A 216 10.21 12.01 5.33
C VAL A 216 11.68 11.99 5.71
N PHE A 217 12.33 13.15 5.68
CA PHE A 217 13.76 13.29 6.00
C PHE A 217 14.09 12.73 7.39
N VAL A 218 13.27 13.02 8.40
CA VAL A 218 13.46 12.48 9.76
C VAL A 218 12.93 11.05 9.94
N GLY A 219 12.27 10.46 8.92
CA GLY A 219 11.86 9.04 8.88
C GLY A 219 10.52 8.71 9.50
N ARG A 220 9.66 9.71 9.71
CA ARG A 220 8.26 9.49 10.13
C ARG A 220 7.35 9.12 8.97
N MET A 221 7.70 9.59 7.79
CA MET A 221 7.02 9.32 6.52
C MET A 221 8.02 8.80 5.47
N SER A 222 7.50 8.46 4.30
CA SER A 222 8.22 8.09 3.08
C SER A 222 7.84 9.05 1.96
N LEU A 223 8.63 9.14 0.89
CA LEU A 223 8.24 9.85 -0.33
C LEU A 223 7.00 9.20 -0.95
N VAL A 224 6.99 7.87 -1.03
CA VAL A 224 5.88 7.09 -1.62
C VAL A 224 5.37 6.08 -0.59
N GLY A 225 4.06 6.04 -0.41
CA GLY A 225 3.37 5.14 0.52
C GLY A 225 1.87 5.45 0.63
N PRO A 226 1.11 4.70 1.43
CA PRO A 226 -0.27 5.01 1.77
C PRO A 226 -0.40 6.40 2.39
N ARG A 227 -1.54 7.06 2.14
CA ARG A 227 -1.79 8.38 2.75
C ARG A 227 -1.93 8.25 4.29
N PRO A 228 -1.30 9.15 5.09
CA PRO A 228 -1.46 9.10 6.54
C PRO A 228 -2.84 9.60 6.97
N HIS A 229 -3.57 8.78 7.74
CA HIS A 229 -4.91 9.10 8.25
C HIS A 229 -4.88 9.57 9.70
N LEU A 230 -5.97 10.24 10.13
CA LEU A 230 -6.13 10.68 11.51
C LEU A 230 -6.36 9.47 12.45
N PRO A 231 -5.96 9.53 13.73
CA PRO A 231 -6.23 8.46 14.69
C PRO A 231 -7.72 8.10 14.80
N GLU A 232 -8.60 9.09 14.76
CA GLU A 232 -10.06 8.92 14.78
C GLU A 232 -10.62 8.27 13.52
N GLU A 233 -9.96 8.44 12.38
CA GLU A 233 -10.30 7.76 11.11
C GLU A 233 -9.83 6.29 11.16
N VAL A 234 -8.60 6.05 11.61
CA VAL A 234 -8.02 4.70 11.74
C VAL A 234 -8.74 3.86 12.81
N ALA A 235 -9.29 4.48 13.84
CA ALA A 235 -10.10 3.78 14.86
C ALA A 235 -11.33 3.07 14.25
N LYS A 236 -11.81 3.52 13.10
CA LYS A 236 -12.93 2.92 12.36
C LYS A 236 -12.51 1.87 11.33
N TYR A 237 -11.19 1.56 11.24
CA TYR A 237 -10.66 0.61 10.28
C TYR A 237 -11.07 -0.83 10.60
N GLU A 238 -11.51 -1.54 9.59
CA GLU A 238 -11.65 -2.99 9.61
C GLU A 238 -10.27 -3.67 9.52
N ASN A 239 -10.22 -4.97 9.78
CA ASN A 239 -8.95 -5.72 9.77
C ASN A 239 -8.20 -5.67 8.44
N TYR A 240 -8.92 -5.65 7.33
CA TYR A 240 -8.33 -5.53 5.99
C TYR A 240 -7.67 -4.16 5.79
N HIS A 241 -8.32 -3.08 6.24
CA HIS A 241 -7.80 -1.72 6.12
C HIS A 241 -6.49 -1.52 6.89
N LYS A 242 -6.33 -2.21 8.03
CA LYS A 242 -5.10 -2.14 8.86
C LYS A 242 -3.84 -2.59 8.11
N LYS A 243 -3.98 -3.32 6.98
CA LYS A 243 -2.85 -3.70 6.15
C LYS A 243 -2.11 -2.48 5.57
N THR A 244 -2.81 -1.37 5.32
CA THR A 244 -2.21 -0.11 4.87
C THR A 244 -1.26 0.51 5.89
N LEU A 245 -1.37 0.12 7.17
CA LEU A 245 -0.52 0.60 8.27
C LEU A 245 0.76 -0.24 8.46
N THR A 246 1.02 -1.25 7.65
CA THR A 246 2.21 -2.12 7.81
C THR A 246 3.51 -1.44 7.40
N ILE A 247 3.43 -0.35 6.64
CA ILE A 247 4.56 0.43 6.15
C ILE A 247 4.41 1.91 6.51
N LYS A 248 5.47 2.69 6.28
CA LYS A 248 5.42 4.15 6.48
C LYS A 248 4.45 4.80 5.50
N PRO A 249 3.64 5.76 5.97
CA PRO A 249 2.79 6.55 5.08
C PRO A 249 3.66 7.43 4.17
N GLY A 250 3.13 7.75 2.98
CA GLY A 250 3.80 8.55 1.97
C GLY A 250 3.23 9.96 1.81
N ILE A 251 4.05 10.89 1.29
CA ILE A 251 3.58 12.18 0.79
C ILE A 251 2.74 11.97 -0.46
N THR A 252 3.17 11.06 -1.32
CA THR A 252 2.41 10.58 -2.47
C THR A 252 2.26 9.06 -2.42
N GLY A 253 1.37 8.51 -3.22
CA GLY A 253 1.12 7.08 -3.25
C GLY A 253 0.34 6.65 -4.48
N LEU A 254 0.18 5.35 -4.67
CA LEU A 254 -0.51 4.80 -5.84
C LEU A 254 -1.96 5.30 -5.92
N ALA A 255 -2.70 5.30 -4.82
CA ALA A 255 -4.06 5.83 -4.75
C ALA A 255 -4.10 7.33 -5.10
N GLN A 256 -3.15 8.11 -4.55
CA GLN A 256 -3.08 9.56 -4.79
C GLN A 256 -2.80 9.91 -6.25
N VAL A 257 -2.03 9.11 -7.02
CA VAL A 257 -1.80 9.37 -8.45
C VAL A 257 -2.85 8.76 -9.37
N SER A 258 -3.65 7.79 -8.89
CA SER A 258 -4.66 7.09 -9.68
C SER A 258 -6.02 7.80 -9.73
N GLY A 259 -6.44 8.48 -8.66
CA GLY A 259 -7.75 9.17 -8.62
C GLY A 259 -7.87 10.17 -7.49
N ARG A 260 -6.91 10.21 -6.55
CA ARG A 260 -6.90 11.13 -5.41
C ARG A 260 -8.19 11.07 -4.59
N SER A 261 -8.76 12.24 -4.33
CA SER A 261 -9.97 12.42 -3.53
C SER A 261 -11.27 12.02 -4.24
N ASP A 262 -11.19 11.60 -5.50
CA ASP A 262 -12.36 11.15 -6.28
C ASP A 262 -12.53 9.62 -6.16
N LEU A 263 -11.56 8.91 -5.58
CA LEU A 263 -11.66 7.48 -5.27
C LEU A 263 -12.56 7.25 -4.05
N LEU A 264 -13.32 6.15 -4.08
CA LEU A 264 -13.97 5.62 -2.89
C LEU A 264 -12.93 5.11 -1.88
N PHE A 265 -13.27 5.11 -0.59
CA PHE A 265 -12.34 4.66 0.46
C PHE A 265 -11.82 3.23 0.22
N GLU A 266 -12.71 2.32 -0.18
CA GLU A 266 -12.35 0.93 -0.49
C GLU A 266 -11.42 0.80 -1.71
N GLU A 267 -11.55 1.68 -2.69
CA GLU A 267 -10.66 1.72 -3.85
C GLU A 267 -9.28 2.25 -3.46
N GLU A 268 -9.23 3.28 -2.61
CA GLU A 268 -8.00 3.82 -2.04
C GLU A 268 -7.24 2.71 -1.29
N VAL A 269 -7.92 1.99 -0.39
CA VAL A 269 -7.35 0.87 0.37
C VAL A 269 -6.84 -0.25 -0.55
N LYS A 270 -7.60 -0.62 -1.60
CA LYS A 270 -7.17 -1.65 -2.55
C LYS A 270 -5.88 -1.25 -3.29
N LEU A 271 -5.77 0.00 -3.71
CA LEU A 271 -4.57 0.51 -4.38
C LEU A 271 -3.38 0.58 -3.42
N ASP A 272 -3.60 0.97 -2.18
CA ASP A 272 -2.54 1.02 -1.15
C ASP A 272 -2.07 -0.39 -0.77
N VAL A 273 -2.98 -1.35 -0.64
CA VAL A 273 -2.62 -2.77 -0.43
C VAL A 273 -1.87 -3.33 -1.62
N TYR A 274 -2.33 -3.04 -2.85
CA TYR A 274 -1.61 -3.44 -4.06
C TYR A 274 -0.17 -2.88 -4.10
N TYR A 275 0.01 -1.61 -3.73
CA TYR A 275 1.33 -1.00 -3.63
C TYR A 275 2.22 -1.74 -2.62
N ILE A 276 1.69 -2.06 -1.43
CA ILE A 276 2.43 -2.77 -0.38
C ILE A 276 2.87 -4.16 -0.85
N GLU A 277 1.97 -4.88 -1.51
CA GLU A 277 2.22 -6.23 -1.99
C GLU A 277 3.18 -6.28 -3.18
N ASN A 278 3.13 -5.28 -4.07
CA ASN A 278 3.88 -5.26 -5.32
C ASN A 278 4.99 -4.19 -5.33
N TRP A 279 5.42 -3.75 -4.15
CA TRP A 279 6.43 -2.71 -4.06
C TRP A 279 7.70 -3.07 -4.83
N SER A 280 8.21 -2.12 -5.55
CA SER A 280 9.53 -2.11 -6.17
C SER A 280 10.02 -0.67 -6.29
N MET A 281 11.33 -0.46 -6.36
CA MET A 281 11.89 0.88 -6.62
C MET A 281 11.36 1.48 -7.92
N TRP A 282 11.10 0.66 -8.94
CA TRP A 282 10.51 1.12 -10.19
C TRP A 282 9.09 1.65 -10.03
N LEU A 283 8.29 1.00 -9.17
CA LEU A 283 6.95 1.48 -8.85
C LEU A 283 7.00 2.83 -8.13
N ASP A 284 7.94 3.03 -7.20
CA ASP A 284 8.17 4.33 -6.56
C ASP A 284 8.52 5.41 -7.56
N PHE A 285 9.48 5.16 -8.46
CA PHE A 285 9.83 6.11 -9.54
C PHE A 285 8.62 6.43 -10.41
N SER A 286 7.84 5.42 -10.81
CA SER A 286 6.63 5.61 -11.61
C SER A 286 5.60 6.52 -10.91
N ILE A 287 5.37 6.31 -9.61
CA ILE A 287 4.47 7.13 -8.80
C ILE A 287 4.99 8.56 -8.68
N LEU A 288 6.28 8.74 -8.37
CA LEU A 288 6.89 10.06 -8.26
C LEU A 288 6.80 10.85 -9.58
N PHE A 289 7.03 10.19 -10.72
CA PHE A 289 6.88 10.80 -12.04
C PHE A 289 5.43 11.20 -12.37
N LYS A 290 4.46 10.41 -11.92
CA LYS A 290 3.04 10.72 -12.12
C LYS A 290 2.54 11.80 -11.15
N THR A 291 3.18 12.01 -10.02
CA THR A 291 2.72 12.93 -8.98
C THR A 291 2.55 14.38 -9.49
N PRO A 292 3.50 15.01 -10.19
CA PRO A 292 3.29 16.36 -10.74
C PRO A 292 2.09 16.44 -11.69
N LEU A 293 1.94 15.44 -12.57
CA LEU A 293 0.80 15.38 -13.49
C LEU A 293 -0.52 15.23 -12.75
N ALA A 294 -0.54 14.39 -11.70
CA ALA A 294 -1.71 14.22 -10.88
C ALA A 294 -2.04 15.52 -10.09
N VAL A 295 -1.05 16.28 -9.62
CA VAL A 295 -1.26 17.57 -8.94
C VAL A 295 -1.87 18.61 -9.87
N LEU A 296 -1.52 18.63 -11.15
CA LEU A 296 -2.01 19.59 -12.12
C LEU A 296 -3.41 19.29 -12.65
N LYS A 297 -3.90 18.05 -12.52
CA LYS A 297 -5.27 17.70 -12.93
C LYS A 297 -6.30 18.39 -12.02
N PRO A 298 -7.35 19.00 -12.59
CA PRO A 298 -8.44 19.55 -11.79
C PRO A 298 -9.11 18.44 -11.00
N ARG A 299 -9.50 18.74 -9.77
CA ARG A 299 -10.26 17.82 -8.90
C ARG A 299 -11.74 18.05 -9.15
N GLN A 300 -12.53 17.00 -9.29
CA GLN A 300 -14.00 17.11 -9.44
C GLN A 300 -14.69 17.55 -8.15
N SER A 301 -13.97 17.48 -7.03
CA SER A 301 -14.49 17.68 -5.69
C SER A 301 -13.94 18.94 -4.98
N GLU A 302 -13.43 19.94 -5.75
CA GLU A 302 -13.09 21.28 -5.26
C GLU A 302 -14.05 22.31 -5.80
#